data_03a2364f2a333f5f889c442acdf2d645
#
_entry.id   03a2364f2a333f5f889c442acdf2d645
#
_cell.length_a   1.000
_cell.length_b   1.000
_cell.length_c   1.000
_cell.angle_alpha   90.00
_cell.angle_beta   90.00
_cell.angle_gamma   90.00
#
_symmetry.space_group_name_H-M   'P 1'
#
loop_
_entity.id
_entity.type
_entity.pdbx_description
1 polymer ?
#
loop_
_entity_poly.entity_id
_entity_poly.type
_entity_poly.pdbx_seq_one_letter_code
_entity_poly.pdbx_strand_id
1 'polypeptide(L)'
;QWALDFEGNRDRIIESIKQAKGQGARMRVGSELEITGYCLEDHFLEIDNTDLAFDVLADIIESGATDDILCVIGIPVMQEGARYNCDVYVLNGTIYGFKAKKHLANDGNYYEPRWFTAWGKDREVEDFILPDRLARITKQKIVPIGDFVIQTNDSIIGSEKCEEMFVPNNPGIDMALDGVEIFANGSDSHWEVGKLRNRISKIFKTTQSAGGIYIYA
;
A
#
# COMPACT_ATOMS: atom_id res chain seq x y z
N GLN A 1 6.18 6.65 10.79
CA GLN A 1 6.93 7.14 9.63
C GLN A 1 7.25 8.62 9.75
N TRP A 2 8.34 9.05 9.12
CA TRP A 2 8.77 10.44 9.07
C TRP A 2 9.06 10.83 7.61
N ALA A 3 8.62 12.02 7.22
CA ALA A 3 8.87 12.53 5.88
C ALA A 3 10.38 12.64 5.61
N LEU A 4 10.83 12.14 4.46
CA LEU A 4 12.24 12.12 4.01
C LEU A 4 13.21 11.28 4.86
N ASP A 5 12.77 10.63 5.91
CA ASP A 5 13.61 9.77 6.75
C ASP A 5 13.66 8.34 6.19
N PHE A 6 14.20 8.19 4.98
CA PHE A 6 14.21 6.93 4.25
C PHE A 6 14.86 5.78 5.02
N GLU A 7 16.02 6.02 5.63
CA GLU A 7 16.73 5.01 6.43
C GLU A 7 15.95 4.65 7.71
N GLY A 8 15.47 5.66 8.44
CA GLY A 8 14.70 5.41 9.65
C GLY A 8 13.35 4.75 9.36
N ASN A 9 12.67 5.10 8.24
CA ASN A 9 11.44 4.43 7.83
C ASN A 9 11.71 2.97 7.46
N ARG A 10 12.79 2.69 6.69
CA ARG A 10 13.25 1.32 6.41
C ARG A 10 13.40 0.51 7.69
N ASP A 11 14.14 1.03 8.65
CA ASP A 11 14.45 0.32 9.89
C ASP A 11 13.18 0.06 10.73
N ARG A 12 12.27 1.02 10.79
CA ARG A 12 10.95 0.87 11.44
C ARG A 12 10.06 -0.15 10.74
N ILE A 13 10.05 -0.18 9.40
CA ILE A 13 9.32 -1.18 8.61
C ILE A 13 9.87 -2.57 8.91
N ILE A 14 11.18 -2.77 8.82
CA ILE A 14 11.84 -4.06 9.10
C ILE A 14 11.54 -4.51 10.54
N GLU A 15 11.65 -3.62 11.51
CA GLU A 15 11.36 -3.94 12.91
C GLU A 15 9.89 -4.31 13.12
N SER A 16 8.96 -3.56 12.53
CA SER A 16 7.52 -3.87 12.56
C SER A 16 7.19 -5.23 11.96
N ILE A 17 7.84 -5.60 10.84
CA ILE A 17 7.68 -6.92 10.23
C ILE A 17 8.21 -8.02 11.16
N LYS A 18 9.39 -7.83 11.77
CA LYS A 18 9.97 -8.77 12.73
C LYS A 18 9.06 -8.98 13.95
N GLN A 19 8.51 -7.90 14.48
CA GLN A 19 7.56 -7.96 15.61
C GLN A 19 6.30 -8.75 15.24
N ALA A 20 5.72 -8.49 14.07
CA ALA A 20 4.56 -9.22 13.57
C ALA A 20 4.86 -10.72 13.44
N LYS A 21 5.99 -11.08 12.83
CA LYS A 21 6.44 -12.48 12.72
C LYS A 21 6.63 -13.12 14.10
N GLY A 22 7.25 -12.40 15.03
CA GLY A 22 7.46 -12.88 16.41
C GLY A 22 6.16 -13.18 17.15
N GLN A 23 5.05 -12.56 16.75
CA GLN A 23 3.71 -12.82 17.27
C GLN A 23 2.94 -13.87 16.46
N GLY A 24 3.56 -14.50 15.48
CA GLY A 24 2.96 -15.53 14.62
C GLY A 24 2.10 -15.00 13.48
N ALA A 25 2.15 -13.69 13.17
CA ALA A 25 1.43 -13.13 12.04
C ALA A 25 1.98 -13.67 10.71
N ARG A 26 1.09 -13.85 9.73
CA ARG A 26 1.40 -14.24 8.36
C ARG A 26 1.16 -13.12 7.35
N MET A 27 0.59 -12.02 7.81
CA MET A 27 0.38 -10.81 7.03
C MET A 27 0.68 -9.58 7.89
N ARG A 28 1.30 -8.57 7.30
CA ARG A 28 1.53 -7.26 7.91
C ARG A 28 1.12 -6.18 6.93
N VAL A 29 0.29 -5.24 7.39
CA VAL A 29 -0.14 -4.07 6.62
C VAL A 29 0.58 -2.84 7.17
N GLY A 30 1.22 -2.08 6.29
CA GLY A 30 1.84 -0.81 6.59
C GLY A 30 0.91 0.38 6.38
N SER A 31 1.33 1.54 6.85
CA SER A 31 0.61 2.78 6.59
C SER A 31 0.79 3.26 5.15
N GLU A 32 -0.04 4.22 4.74
CA GLU A 32 0.04 4.87 3.43
C GLU A 32 1.40 5.55 3.23
N LEU A 33 2.02 5.36 2.03
CA LEU A 33 3.32 5.93 1.67
C LEU A 33 4.39 5.70 2.77
N GLU A 34 4.39 4.53 3.36
CA GLU A 34 5.16 4.20 4.55
C GLU A 34 6.66 4.39 4.37
N ILE A 35 7.18 4.13 3.18
CA ILE A 35 8.62 4.26 2.88
C ILE A 35 9.07 5.71 2.92
N THR A 36 8.34 6.59 2.28
CA THR A 36 8.70 8.01 2.14
C THR A 36 8.23 8.87 3.30
N GLY A 37 7.17 8.43 3.97
CA GLY A 37 6.29 9.26 4.77
C GLY A 37 5.26 9.97 3.89
N TYR A 38 4.05 10.15 4.40
CA TYR A 38 2.95 10.78 3.67
C TYR A 38 3.17 12.30 3.47
N CYS A 39 3.73 12.98 4.46
CA CYS A 39 3.87 14.44 4.50
C CYS A 39 5.12 14.95 3.74
N LEU A 40 5.46 14.36 2.60
CA LEU A 40 6.53 14.87 1.73
C LEU A 40 6.13 16.14 0.99
N GLU A 41 4.82 16.36 0.79
CA GLU A 41 4.29 17.49 0.03
C GLU A 41 4.95 17.61 -1.36
N ASP A 42 5.47 18.79 -1.75
CA ASP A 42 6.08 19.01 -3.06
C ASP A 42 7.36 18.23 -3.31
N HIS A 43 7.98 17.64 -2.29
CA HIS A 43 9.10 16.72 -2.48
C HIS A 43 8.71 15.44 -3.24
N PHE A 44 7.42 15.10 -3.30
CA PHE A 44 6.97 14.04 -4.21
C PHE A 44 7.24 14.37 -5.69
N LEU A 45 7.38 15.64 -6.07
CA LEU A 45 7.68 16.04 -7.45
C LEU A 45 9.15 15.82 -7.82
N GLU A 46 10.02 15.60 -6.86
CA GLU A 46 11.42 15.27 -7.07
C GLU A 46 11.55 13.78 -7.44
N ILE A 47 12.15 13.51 -8.59
CA ILE A 47 12.28 12.14 -9.13
C ILE A 47 13.12 11.27 -8.19
N ASP A 48 14.17 11.82 -7.61
CA ASP A 48 15.10 11.13 -6.72
C ASP A 48 14.38 10.48 -5.52
N ASN A 49 13.33 11.10 -5.00
CA ASN A 49 12.56 10.54 -3.88
C ASN A 49 11.82 9.25 -4.24
N THR A 50 11.39 9.12 -5.49
CA THR A 50 10.79 7.86 -5.97
C THR A 50 11.85 6.79 -6.15
N ASP A 51 13.02 7.13 -6.69
CA ASP A 51 14.14 6.20 -6.87
C ASP A 51 14.68 5.72 -5.51
N LEU A 52 14.83 6.61 -4.54
CA LEU A 52 15.20 6.27 -3.16
C LEU A 52 14.16 5.35 -2.49
N ALA A 53 12.87 5.54 -2.78
CA ALA A 53 11.85 4.65 -2.25
C ALA A 53 12.00 3.20 -2.77
N PHE A 54 12.39 3.03 -4.03
CA PHE A 54 12.71 1.71 -4.58
C PHE A 54 13.99 1.12 -3.99
N ASP A 55 15.01 1.93 -3.70
CA ASP A 55 16.21 1.47 -3.00
C ASP A 55 15.90 0.99 -1.59
N VAL A 56 15.05 1.70 -0.85
CA VAL A 56 14.58 1.27 0.47
C VAL A 56 13.78 -0.03 0.38
N LEU A 57 12.89 -0.18 -0.62
CA LEU A 57 12.18 -1.44 -0.84
C LEU A 57 13.16 -2.60 -1.11
N ALA A 58 14.22 -2.33 -1.89
CA ALA A 58 15.27 -3.31 -2.13
C ALA A 58 15.98 -3.73 -0.82
N ASP A 59 16.35 -2.76 0.03
CA ASP A 59 16.95 -3.02 1.34
C ASP A 59 16.04 -3.90 2.24
N ILE A 60 14.74 -3.60 2.26
CA ILE A 60 13.75 -4.38 3.02
C ILE A 60 13.72 -5.83 2.53
N ILE A 61 13.71 -6.05 1.21
CA ILE A 61 13.70 -7.38 0.61
C ILE A 61 15.01 -8.12 0.90
N GLU A 62 16.15 -7.48 0.68
CA GLU A 62 17.49 -8.06 0.93
C GLU A 62 17.73 -8.40 2.40
N SER A 63 17.05 -7.71 3.33
CA SER A 63 17.12 -8.03 4.77
C SER A 63 16.52 -9.39 5.14
N GLY A 64 15.75 -10.01 4.26
CA GLY A 64 14.99 -11.25 4.55
C GLY A 64 13.79 -11.02 5.49
N ALA A 65 13.45 -9.79 5.83
CA ALA A 65 12.33 -9.51 6.73
C ALA A 65 10.99 -10.06 6.18
N THR A 66 10.82 -10.02 4.86
CA THR A 66 9.58 -10.45 4.17
C THR A 66 9.44 -11.96 4.00
N ASP A 67 10.36 -12.77 4.55
CA ASP A 67 10.28 -14.22 4.48
C ASP A 67 9.15 -14.75 5.38
N ASP A 68 8.33 -15.64 4.84
CA ASP A 68 7.18 -16.27 5.52
C ASP A 68 6.08 -15.31 6.02
N ILE A 69 6.06 -14.07 5.55
CA ILE A 69 5.03 -13.08 5.88
C ILE A 69 4.71 -12.21 4.66
N LEU A 70 3.42 -12.12 4.32
CA LEU A 70 2.95 -11.19 3.29
C LEU A 70 2.98 -9.76 3.85
N CYS A 71 3.76 -8.90 3.22
CA CYS A 71 3.88 -7.50 3.59
C CYS A 71 3.15 -6.61 2.55
N VAL A 72 2.31 -5.71 3.04
CA VAL A 72 1.72 -4.61 2.27
C VAL A 72 2.42 -3.34 2.73
N ILE A 73 3.13 -2.67 1.82
CA ILE A 73 4.00 -1.54 2.13
C ILE A 73 3.66 -0.36 1.22
N GLY A 74 3.38 0.81 1.78
CA GLY A 74 3.06 2.02 1.02
C GLY A 74 4.28 2.64 0.35
N ILE A 75 4.18 2.90 -0.97
CA ILE A 75 5.29 3.39 -1.81
C ILE A 75 4.77 4.26 -2.98
N PRO A 76 5.43 5.39 -3.32
CA PRO A 76 5.15 6.10 -4.56
C PRO A 76 5.77 5.36 -5.76
N VAL A 77 5.06 5.32 -6.90
CA VAL A 77 5.51 4.65 -8.12
C VAL A 77 5.33 5.58 -9.32
N MET A 78 6.37 5.69 -10.17
CA MET A 78 6.26 6.36 -11.48
C MET A 78 5.99 5.31 -12.56
N GLN A 79 4.86 5.46 -13.27
CA GLN A 79 4.49 4.63 -14.41
C GLN A 79 4.10 5.54 -15.58
N GLU A 80 4.78 5.39 -16.73
CA GLU A 80 4.50 6.15 -17.96
C GLU A 80 4.37 7.67 -17.78
N GLY A 81 5.21 8.24 -16.91
CA GLY A 81 5.23 9.68 -16.63
C GLY A 81 4.18 10.16 -15.63
N ALA A 82 3.33 9.29 -15.10
CA ALA A 82 2.40 9.58 -14.02
C ALA A 82 2.90 8.98 -12.70
N ARG A 83 2.65 9.68 -11.58
CA ARG A 83 2.99 9.19 -10.24
C ARG A 83 1.75 8.66 -9.56
N TYR A 84 1.87 7.46 -8.99
CA TYR A 84 0.79 6.77 -8.28
C TYR A 84 1.17 6.53 -6.82
N ASN A 85 0.19 6.67 -5.94
CA ASN A 85 0.25 6.23 -4.55
C ASN A 85 -0.11 4.75 -4.50
N CYS A 86 0.86 3.88 -4.20
CA CYS A 86 0.70 2.44 -4.30
C CYS A 86 0.93 1.70 -2.99
N ASP A 87 0.36 0.50 -2.88
CA ASP A 87 0.79 -0.56 -1.99
C ASP A 87 1.58 -1.59 -2.79
N VAL A 88 2.78 -1.92 -2.35
CA VAL A 88 3.49 -3.08 -2.87
C VAL A 88 3.22 -4.31 -2.01
N TYR A 89 2.91 -5.44 -2.65
CA TYR A 89 2.75 -6.73 -2.01
C TYR A 89 4.03 -7.54 -2.16
N VAL A 90 4.65 -7.90 -1.03
CA VAL A 90 5.92 -8.66 -1.00
C VAL A 90 5.80 -9.87 -0.09
N LEU A 91 6.24 -11.02 -0.56
CA LEU A 91 6.35 -12.27 0.22
C LEU A 91 7.55 -13.08 -0.27
N ASN A 92 8.40 -13.54 0.64
CA ASN A 92 9.59 -14.35 0.32
C ASN A 92 10.50 -13.68 -0.75
N GLY A 93 10.70 -12.39 -0.64
CA GLY A 93 11.50 -11.62 -1.60
C GLY A 93 10.89 -11.49 -2.99
N THR A 94 9.64 -11.93 -3.21
CA THR A 94 8.91 -11.81 -4.47
C THR A 94 7.92 -10.65 -4.40
N ILE A 95 7.93 -9.78 -5.40
CA ILE A 95 6.95 -8.69 -5.57
C ILE A 95 5.77 -9.23 -6.37
N TYR A 96 4.56 -9.19 -5.78
CA TYR A 96 3.33 -9.65 -6.45
C TYR A 96 2.64 -8.54 -7.25
N GLY A 97 2.96 -7.29 -6.98
CA GLY A 97 2.49 -6.15 -7.74
C GLY A 97 2.38 -4.87 -6.90
N PHE A 98 2.07 -3.78 -7.61
CA PHE A 98 1.84 -2.45 -7.05
C PHE A 98 0.35 -2.10 -7.20
N LYS A 99 -0.41 -2.15 -6.11
CA LYS A 99 -1.83 -1.75 -6.09
C LYS A 99 -1.93 -0.23 -6.03
N ALA A 100 -2.42 0.37 -7.10
CA ALA A 100 -2.52 1.82 -7.22
C ALA A 100 -3.84 2.36 -6.62
N LYS A 101 -3.75 3.51 -5.95
CA LYS A 101 -4.88 4.22 -5.35
C LYS A 101 -5.82 4.78 -6.41
N LYS A 102 -7.11 4.55 -6.28
CA LYS A 102 -8.18 5.00 -7.20
C LYS A 102 -8.81 6.32 -6.78
N HIS A 103 -8.92 6.59 -5.50
CA HIS A 103 -9.54 7.82 -4.97
C HIS A 103 -8.55 8.60 -4.12
N LEU A 104 -8.10 9.74 -4.64
CA LEU A 104 -7.13 10.60 -3.99
C LEU A 104 -7.81 11.52 -2.97
N ALA A 105 -7.17 11.73 -1.83
CA ALA A 105 -7.63 12.68 -0.83
C ALA A 105 -7.40 14.11 -1.31
N ASN A 106 -8.46 14.90 -1.35
CA ASN A 106 -8.45 16.29 -1.80
C ASN A 106 -9.48 17.14 -1.03
N ASP A 107 -9.53 16.96 0.27
CA ASP A 107 -10.43 17.69 1.18
C ASP A 107 -9.64 18.22 2.38
N GLY A 108 -10.02 19.39 2.87
CA GLY A 108 -9.34 20.07 3.96
C GLY A 108 -7.90 20.46 3.60
N ASN A 109 -6.93 19.84 4.26
CA ASN A 109 -5.50 20.04 4.03
C ASN A 109 -4.85 18.90 3.19
N TYR A 110 -5.64 18.03 2.60
CA TYR A 110 -5.14 17.04 1.66
C TYR A 110 -5.11 17.59 0.24
N TYR A 111 -4.01 17.35 -0.48
CA TYR A 111 -3.77 17.81 -1.85
C TYR A 111 -3.14 16.71 -2.72
N GLU A 112 -3.54 15.46 -2.54
CA GLU A 112 -2.94 14.34 -3.29
C GLU A 112 -2.95 14.52 -4.81
N PRO A 113 -4.01 15.09 -5.45
CA PRO A 113 -4.00 15.33 -6.90
C PRO A 113 -2.90 16.29 -7.39
N ARG A 114 -2.25 17.03 -6.49
CA ARG A 114 -1.07 17.83 -6.83
C ARG A 114 0.14 16.96 -7.14
N TRP A 115 0.23 15.79 -6.50
CA TRP A 115 1.43 14.94 -6.53
C TRP A 115 1.18 13.61 -7.23
N PHE A 116 -0.04 13.11 -7.19
CA PHE A 116 -0.41 11.77 -7.66
C PHE A 116 -1.54 11.81 -8.69
N THR A 117 -1.56 10.78 -9.52
CA THR A 117 -2.64 10.47 -10.44
C THR A 117 -3.48 9.35 -9.86
N ALA A 118 -4.80 9.48 -9.89
CA ALA A 118 -5.71 8.40 -9.53
C ALA A 118 -5.65 7.29 -10.59
N TRP A 119 -5.66 6.02 -10.16
CA TRP A 119 -5.78 4.92 -11.10
C TRP A 119 -7.18 4.87 -11.68
N GLY A 120 -7.30 5.09 -12.99
CA GLY A 120 -8.58 5.23 -13.68
C GLY A 120 -9.09 3.97 -14.38
N LYS A 121 -8.39 2.83 -14.24
CA LYS A 121 -8.74 1.58 -14.92
C LYS A 121 -9.21 0.55 -13.89
N ASP A 122 -10.53 0.28 -13.89
CA ASP A 122 -11.12 -0.67 -12.95
C ASP A 122 -10.77 -2.10 -13.33
N ARG A 123 -10.26 -2.87 -12.38
CA ARG A 123 -9.90 -4.30 -12.53
C ARG A 123 -8.88 -4.55 -13.66
N GLU A 124 -8.04 -3.56 -13.93
CA GLU A 124 -7.00 -3.66 -14.93
C GLU A 124 -5.62 -3.43 -14.31
N VAL A 125 -4.64 -4.08 -14.87
CA VAL A 125 -3.23 -3.91 -14.53
C VAL A 125 -2.42 -3.62 -15.79
N GLU A 126 -1.30 -2.94 -15.59
CA GLU A 126 -0.28 -2.72 -16.61
C GLU A 126 1.03 -3.40 -16.20
N ASP A 127 1.90 -3.59 -17.17
CA ASP A 127 3.25 -4.09 -16.95
C ASP A 127 4.13 -2.97 -16.38
N PHE A 128 4.67 -3.17 -15.18
CA PHE A 128 5.66 -2.29 -14.57
C PHE A 128 7.04 -2.92 -14.65
N ILE A 129 7.99 -2.22 -15.26
CA ILE A 129 9.38 -2.66 -15.34
C ILE A 129 10.08 -2.29 -14.05
N LEU A 130 10.53 -3.30 -13.30
CA LEU A 130 11.24 -3.08 -12.04
C LEU A 130 12.59 -2.39 -12.28
N PRO A 131 12.99 -1.44 -11.40
CA PRO A 131 14.36 -0.93 -11.36
C PRO A 131 15.40 -2.05 -11.28
N ASP A 132 16.56 -1.84 -11.89
CA ASP A 132 17.60 -2.87 -12.07
C ASP A 132 18.01 -3.57 -10.78
N ARG A 133 18.08 -2.86 -9.66
CA ARG A 133 18.41 -3.44 -8.35
C ARG A 133 17.35 -4.44 -7.91
N LEU A 134 16.07 -4.03 -7.94
CA LEU A 134 14.93 -4.90 -7.61
C LEU A 134 14.84 -6.09 -8.56
N ALA A 135 15.01 -5.85 -9.86
CA ALA A 135 14.98 -6.93 -10.85
C ALA A 135 16.05 -8.01 -10.59
N ARG A 136 17.23 -7.61 -10.13
CA ARG A 136 18.31 -8.56 -9.79
C ARG A 136 18.02 -9.35 -8.52
N ILE A 137 17.56 -8.71 -7.45
CA ILE A 137 17.36 -9.39 -6.16
C ILE A 137 16.13 -10.28 -6.17
N THR A 138 15.03 -9.85 -6.83
CA THR A 138 13.78 -10.61 -6.92
C THR A 138 13.78 -11.63 -8.06
N LYS A 139 14.69 -11.50 -9.03
CA LYS A 139 14.74 -12.25 -10.30
C LYS A 139 13.48 -12.05 -11.15
N GLN A 140 12.79 -10.92 -10.95
CA GLN A 140 11.62 -10.49 -11.70
C GLN A 140 12.02 -9.27 -12.54
N LYS A 141 11.57 -9.19 -13.78
CA LYS A 141 11.80 -8.02 -14.63
C LYS A 141 10.58 -7.14 -14.73
N ILE A 142 9.41 -7.77 -14.73
CA ILE A 142 8.11 -7.14 -14.91
C ILE A 142 7.19 -7.65 -13.82
N VAL A 143 6.41 -6.76 -13.22
CA VAL A 143 5.35 -7.05 -12.24
C VAL A 143 4.12 -6.22 -12.56
N PRO A 144 2.91 -6.61 -12.15
CA PRO A 144 1.72 -5.82 -12.40
C PRO A 144 1.69 -4.54 -11.54
N ILE A 145 1.18 -3.45 -12.14
CA ILE A 145 0.72 -2.25 -11.42
C ILE A 145 -0.73 -1.97 -11.80
N GLY A 146 -1.56 -1.64 -10.83
CA GLY A 146 -2.95 -1.23 -11.09
C GLY A 146 -3.97 -1.70 -10.09
N ASP A 147 -5.14 -2.11 -10.57
CA ASP A 147 -6.27 -2.55 -9.75
C ASP A 147 -6.41 -4.08 -9.80
N PHE A 148 -6.03 -4.75 -8.72
CA PHE A 148 -6.03 -6.22 -8.59
C PHE A 148 -6.24 -6.66 -7.14
N VAL A 149 -6.47 -7.95 -6.94
CA VAL A 149 -6.51 -8.65 -5.65
C VAL A 149 -5.48 -9.77 -5.64
N ILE A 150 -5.04 -10.18 -4.46
CA ILE A 150 -4.11 -11.30 -4.27
C ILE A 150 -4.90 -12.53 -3.85
N GLN A 151 -4.84 -13.59 -4.64
CA GLN A 151 -5.39 -14.89 -4.27
C GLN A 151 -4.31 -15.74 -3.63
N THR A 152 -4.57 -16.22 -2.42
CA THR A 152 -3.77 -17.23 -1.73
C THR A 152 -4.41 -18.62 -1.87
N ASN A 153 -3.87 -19.63 -1.21
CA ASN A 153 -4.45 -20.97 -1.25
C ASN A 153 -5.79 -21.07 -0.52
N ASP A 154 -6.05 -20.18 0.42
CA ASP A 154 -7.16 -20.26 1.38
C ASP A 154 -7.96 -18.96 1.52
N SER A 155 -7.54 -17.87 0.92
CA SER A 155 -8.29 -16.61 0.95
C SER A 155 -7.94 -15.66 -0.18
N ILE A 156 -8.76 -14.63 -0.37
CA ILE A 156 -8.52 -13.53 -1.30
C ILE A 156 -8.30 -12.26 -0.49
N ILE A 157 -7.20 -11.56 -0.79
CA ILE A 157 -6.75 -10.35 -0.10
C ILE A 157 -6.82 -9.17 -1.05
N GLY A 158 -7.41 -8.07 -0.61
CA GLY A 158 -7.42 -6.81 -1.35
C GLY A 158 -7.01 -5.65 -0.48
N SER A 159 -6.49 -4.57 -1.08
CA SER A 159 -6.28 -3.31 -0.35
C SER A 159 -7.03 -2.16 -0.96
N GLU A 160 -7.55 -1.33 -0.10
CA GLU A 160 -7.96 0.04 -0.36
C GLU A 160 -7.16 0.96 0.56
N LYS A 161 -7.10 2.24 0.26
CA LYS A 161 -6.15 3.13 0.92
C LYS A 161 -6.83 4.38 1.44
N CYS A 162 -6.72 4.62 2.76
CA CYS A 162 -7.12 5.85 3.43
C CYS A 162 -8.48 6.39 2.96
N GLU A 163 -8.47 7.42 2.09
CA GLU A 163 -9.65 8.09 1.52
C GLU A 163 -10.62 7.13 0.87
N GLU A 164 -10.14 6.06 0.28
CA GLU A 164 -10.95 5.12 -0.48
C GLU A 164 -12.10 4.50 0.34
N MET A 165 -11.90 4.29 1.65
CA MET A 165 -12.98 3.78 2.51
C MET A 165 -14.09 4.82 2.80
N PHE A 166 -13.84 6.11 2.52
CA PHE A 166 -14.76 7.19 2.84
C PHE A 166 -15.65 7.61 1.67
N VAL A 167 -15.27 7.27 0.44
CA VAL A 167 -16.04 7.61 -0.77
C VAL A 167 -17.25 6.67 -0.96
N PRO A 168 -18.34 7.13 -1.61
CA PRO A 168 -19.54 6.31 -1.82
C PRO A 168 -19.31 5.08 -2.68
N ASN A 169 -18.45 5.19 -3.68
CA ASN A 169 -18.07 4.12 -4.60
C ASN A 169 -16.67 3.58 -4.19
N ASN A 170 -16.50 3.15 -2.96
CA ASN A 170 -15.20 2.68 -2.49
C ASN A 170 -14.81 1.34 -3.15
N PRO A 171 -13.49 1.10 -3.37
CA PRO A 171 -13.00 -0.14 -3.97
C PRO A 171 -13.37 -1.41 -3.18
N GLY A 172 -13.61 -1.27 -1.87
CA GLY A 172 -14.02 -2.36 -1.00
C GLY A 172 -15.32 -3.04 -1.46
N ILE A 173 -16.23 -2.31 -2.15
CA ILE A 173 -17.45 -2.88 -2.70
C ILE A 173 -17.12 -3.89 -3.81
N ASP A 174 -16.31 -3.48 -4.78
CA ASP A 174 -15.91 -4.34 -5.90
C ASP A 174 -15.07 -5.52 -5.41
N MET A 175 -14.15 -5.26 -4.48
CA MET A 175 -13.36 -6.31 -3.85
C MET A 175 -14.23 -7.35 -3.12
N ALA A 176 -15.28 -6.91 -2.40
CA ALA A 176 -16.23 -7.82 -1.75
C ALA A 176 -17.00 -8.67 -2.76
N LEU A 177 -17.41 -8.10 -3.90
CA LEU A 177 -18.05 -8.82 -5.00
C LEU A 177 -17.11 -9.82 -5.68
N ASP A 178 -15.81 -9.54 -5.68
CA ASP A 178 -14.76 -10.44 -6.16
C ASP A 178 -14.35 -11.52 -5.13
N GLY A 179 -15.00 -11.54 -3.96
CA GLY A 179 -14.78 -12.54 -2.93
C GLY A 179 -13.60 -12.26 -2.01
N VAL A 180 -13.15 -11.01 -1.89
CA VAL A 180 -12.12 -10.63 -0.92
C VAL A 180 -12.62 -10.89 0.50
N GLU A 181 -11.81 -11.61 1.28
CA GLU A 181 -12.07 -11.97 2.68
C GLU A 181 -11.18 -11.19 3.65
N ILE A 182 -10.04 -10.68 3.18
CA ILE A 182 -9.12 -9.87 4.00
C ILE A 182 -8.92 -8.52 3.30
N PHE A 183 -9.44 -7.48 3.92
CA PHE A 183 -9.31 -6.09 3.47
C PHE A 183 -8.17 -5.42 4.22
N ALA A 184 -7.17 -4.92 3.50
CA ALA A 184 -6.08 -4.13 4.04
C ALA A 184 -6.32 -2.65 3.75
N ASN A 185 -6.09 -1.78 4.73
CA ASN A 185 -6.15 -0.33 4.55
C ASN A 185 -4.96 0.32 5.26
N GLY A 186 -3.95 0.68 4.48
CA GLY A 186 -2.88 1.55 4.92
C GLY A 186 -3.35 3.00 4.86
N SER A 187 -3.23 3.72 5.97
CA SER A 187 -3.81 5.06 6.08
C SER A 187 -2.86 6.04 6.75
N ASP A 188 -2.87 7.29 6.29
CA ASP A 188 -2.30 8.43 6.98
C ASP A 188 -3.38 9.46 7.35
N SER A 189 -4.52 8.96 7.79
CA SER A 189 -5.69 9.77 8.15
C SER A 189 -5.46 10.54 9.45
N HIS A 190 -5.87 11.80 9.48
CA HIS A 190 -5.70 12.69 10.64
C HIS A 190 -6.25 12.15 11.95
N TRP A 191 -5.58 12.51 13.04
CA TRP A 191 -6.06 12.36 14.40
C TRP A 191 -6.94 13.58 14.77
N GLU A 192 -8.25 13.42 14.61
CA GLU A 192 -9.24 14.44 14.95
C GLU A 192 -10.22 13.95 16.00
N VAL A 193 -10.76 14.89 16.79
CA VAL A 193 -11.78 14.57 17.79
C VAL A 193 -13.00 13.94 17.10
N GLY A 194 -13.38 12.74 17.52
CA GLY A 194 -14.54 12.01 16.99
C GLY A 194 -14.28 11.18 15.73
N LYS A 195 -13.14 11.34 15.04
CA LYS A 195 -12.82 10.60 13.80
C LYS A 195 -12.66 9.10 14.03
N LEU A 196 -12.17 8.68 15.19
CA LEU A 196 -12.07 7.25 15.54
C LEU A 196 -13.44 6.54 15.45
N ARG A 197 -14.52 7.18 15.95
CA ARG A 197 -15.86 6.63 15.84
C ARG A 197 -16.29 6.43 14.39
N ASN A 198 -15.98 7.40 13.52
CA ASN A 198 -16.28 7.32 12.10
C ASN A 198 -15.52 6.17 11.43
N ARG A 199 -14.20 6.03 11.69
CA ARG A 199 -13.38 4.92 11.19
C ARG A 199 -13.96 3.56 11.61
N ILE A 200 -14.21 3.38 12.90
CA ILE A 200 -14.79 2.13 13.43
C ILE A 200 -16.14 1.85 12.75
N SER A 201 -17.01 2.85 12.60
CA SER A 201 -18.30 2.70 11.93
C SER A 201 -18.15 2.25 10.48
N LYS A 202 -17.18 2.78 9.74
CA LYS A 202 -16.89 2.39 8.35
C LYS A 202 -16.39 0.95 8.27
N ILE A 203 -15.43 0.57 9.11
CA ILE A 203 -14.90 -0.80 9.19
C ILE A 203 -16.04 -1.80 9.50
N PHE A 204 -16.86 -1.52 10.50
CA PHE A 204 -18.02 -2.35 10.83
C PHE A 204 -18.99 -2.48 9.66
N LYS A 205 -19.28 -1.36 8.98
CA LYS A 205 -20.19 -1.39 7.84
C LYS A 205 -19.65 -2.27 6.71
N THR A 206 -18.35 -2.17 6.40
CA THR A 206 -17.70 -3.00 5.39
C THR A 206 -17.78 -4.47 5.78
N THR A 207 -17.35 -4.85 6.99
CA THR A 207 -17.36 -6.24 7.44
C THR A 207 -18.77 -6.81 7.64
N GLN A 208 -19.76 -5.99 7.99
CA GLN A 208 -21.18 -6.42 8.04
C GLN A 208 -21.74 -6.74 6.65
N SER A 209 -21.32 -6.00 5.63
CA SER A 209 -21.84 -6.16 4.27
C SER A 209 -21.08 -7.22 3.47
N ALA A 210 -19.76 -7.25 3.60
CA ALA A 210 -18.88 -8.13 2.84
C ALA A 210 -18.46 -9.39 3.62
N GLY A 211 -18.56 -9.39 4.94
CA GLY A 211 -17.92 -10.40 5.78
C GLY A 211 -16.41 -10.16 5.91
N GLY A 212 -15.69 -11.20 6.36
CA GLY A 212 -14.23 -11.21 6.40
C GLY A 212 -13.58 -10.38 7.50
N ILE A 213 -12.31 -10.03 7.28
CA ILE A 213 -11.45 -9.29 8.21
C ILE A 213 -11.05 -7.97 7.57
N TYR A 214 -11.10 -6.89 8.34
CA TYR A 214 -10.60 -5.58 7.91
C TYR A 214 -9.41 -5.16 8.78
N ILE A 215 -8.25 -4.98 8.16
CA ILE A 215 -7.00 -4.55 8.80
C ILE A 215 -6.79 -3.08 8.46
N TYR A 216 -6.80 -2.23 9.47
CA TYR A 216 -6.56 -0.79 9.32
C TYR A 216 -5.24 -0.43 9.99
N ALA A 217 -4.28 0.14 9.27
CA ALA A 217 -2.94 0.53 9.72
C ALA A 217 -2.70 2.04 9.62
#